data_699e5c9d014da93fe9c4c48b50599e0b
#
_entry.id   699e5c9d014da93fe9c4c48b50599e0b
#
_cell.length_a   1.000
_cell.length_b   1.000
_cell.length_c   1.000
_cell.angle_alpha   90.00
_cell.angle_beta   90.00
_cell.angle_gamma   90.00
#
_symmetry.space_group_name_H-M   'P 1'
#
loop_
_entity.id
_entity.type
_entity.pdbx_description
1 polymer ?
#
loop_
_entity_poly.entity_id
_entity_poly.type
_entity_poly.pdbx_seq_one_letter_code
_entity_poly.pdbx_strand_id
1 'polypeptide(L)'
;MNYIGEHLLPGQLGHFFLLLSFISSIGATVSYFLSVQQGNRLTTGNWQDLANGAGSSQWRILGRIFFITEVISVFAVFAILYYIISNHYFEYKYAWQHSSRSLEPEYLLSCFWEGQEGSFLLWSVWHCVLGLIIIWKEKEWEAPVMAVVSFTQILLATMLLGFEGLHMGSNPFILMRNSGLLDNAPAFFDMNGAMRQDYLSLIKDGNDLNPLLQNYW
;
A
#
# COMPACT_ATOMS: atom_id res chain seq x y z
N MET A 1 -23.26 -5.59 -13.27
CA MET A 1 -23.26 -7.02 -13.66
C MET A 1 -22.54 -7.78 -12.57
N ASN A 2 -23.11 -8.87 -12.07
CA ASN A 2 -22.45 -9.73 -11.10
C ASN A 2 -21.72 -10.84 -11.87
N TYR A 3 -20.40 -10.91 -11.71
CA TYR A 3 -19.60 -11.98 -12.29
C TYR A 3 -19.53 -13.17 -11.32
N ILE A 4 -19.57 -14.38 -11.85
CA ILE A 4 -19.64 -15.60 -11.04
C ILE A 4 -18.26 -15.85 -10.42
N GLY A 5 -18.21 -15.91 -9.09
CA GLY A 5 -16.99 -16.25 -8.33
C GLY A 5 -16.10 -15.05 -7.97
N GLU A 6 -16.46 -13.79 -8.26
CA GLU A 6 -15.70 -12.63 -7.81
C GLU A 6 -15.89 -12.34 -6.32
N HIS A 7 -14.81 -12.14 -5.61
CA HIS A 7 -14.75 -11.73 -4.20
C HIS A 7 -14.33 -10.27 -4.10
N LEU A 8 -15.29 -9.34 -4.21
CA LEU A 8 -15.00 -7.90 -4.29
C LEU A 8 -14.59 -7.28 -2.96
N LEU A 9 -15.05 -7.84 -1.84
CA LEU A 9 -14.83 -7.26 -0.50
C LEU A 9 -13.36 -7.07 -0.15
N PRO A 10 -12.44 -8.06 -0.34
CA PRO A 10 -11.02 -7.87 -0.04
C PRO A 10 -10.40 -6.70 -0.80
N GLY A 11 -10.71 -6.56 -2.10
CA GLY A 11 -10.18 -5.46 -2.90
C GLY A 11 -10.71 -4.09 -2.48
N GLN A 12 -11.99 -4.00 -2.14
CA GLN A 12 -12.59 -2.76 -1.63
C GLN A 12 -11.95 -2.34 -0.30
N LEU A 13 -11.75 -3.28 0.63
CA LEU A 13 -11.07 -3.02 1.89
C LEU A 13 -9.60 -2.64 1.66
N GLY A 14 -8.90 -3.34 0.76
CA GLY A 14 -7.53 -3.02 0.41
C GLY A 14 -7.39 -1.61 -0.15
N HIS A 15 -8.27 -1.22 -1.07
CA HIS A 15 -8.29 0.13 -1.63
C HIS A 15 -8.62 1.19 -0.57
N PHE A 16 -9.57 0.92 0.32
CA PHE A 16 -9.89 1.80 1.45
C PHE A 16 -8.66 2.03 2.35
N PHE A 17 -7.94 0.98 2.73
CA PHE A 17 -6.74 1.11 3.55
C PHE A 17 -5.58 1.79 2.82
N LEU A 18 -5.45 1.62 1.50
CA LEU A 18 -4.49 2.40 0.71
C LEU A 18 -4.79 3.89 0.74
N LEU A 19 -6.04 4.29 0.55
CA LEU A 19 -6.46 5.69 0.66
C LEU A 19 -6.25 6.23 2.08
N LEU A 20 -6.59 5.45 3.10
CA LEU A 20 -6.39 5.84 4.49
C LEU A 20 -4.90 6.01 4.81
N SER A 21 -4.04 5.12 4.34
CA SER A 21 -2.58 5.23 4.45
C SER A 21 -2.07 6.51 3.79
N PHE A 22 -2.50 6.82 2.57
CA PHE A 22 -2.11 8.03 1.85
C PHE A 22 -2.52 9.31 2.58
N ILE A 23 -3.77 9.40 3.03
CA ILE A 23 -4.27 10.57 3.78
C ILE A 23 -3.54 10.72 5.12
N SER A 24 -3.30 9.61 5.80
CA SER A 24 -2.60 9.59 7.09
C SER A 24 -1.13 9.99 6.94
N SER A 25 -0.43 9.57 5.88
CA SER A 25 0.94 9.98 5.63
C SER A 25 1.07 11.49 5.35
N ILE A 26 0.09 12.08 4.64
CA ILE A 26 0.01 13.54 4.47
C ILE A 26 -0.20 14.23 5.82
N GLY A 27 -1.16 13.75 6.62
CA GLY A 27 -1.44 14.29 7.94
C GLY A 27 -0.22 14.21 8.88
N ALA A 28 0.49 13.09 8.88
CA ALA A 28 1.72 12.89 9.64
C ALA A 28 2.83 13.86 9.19
N THR A 29 3.06 13.96 7.88
CA THR A 29 4.08 14.86 7.31
C THR A 29 3.83 16.32 7.72
N VAL A 30 2.60 16.81 7.51
CA VAL A 30 2.23 18.19 7.86
C VAL A 30 2.38 18.41 9.37
N SER A 31 1.91 17.49 10.19
CA SER A 31 1.97 17.61 11.64
C SER A 31 3.42 17.63 12.17
N TYR A 32 4.27 16.73 11.70
CA TYR A 32 5.68 16.71 12.07
C TYR A 32 6.43 17.95 11.55
N PHE A 33 6.15 18.40 10.35
CA PHE A 33 6.75 19.62 9.79
C PHE A 33 6.38 20.87 10.62
N LEU A 34 5.11 21.00 11.00
CA LEU A 34 4.67 22.10 11.87
C LEU A 34 5.29 22.01 13.27
N SER A 35 5.47 20.80 13.80
CA SER A 35 6.19 20.58 15.06
C SER A 35 7.63 21.08 15.00
N VAL A 36 8.35 20.82 13.89
CA VAL A 36 9.72 21.31 13.67
C VAL A 36 9.76 22.82 13.56
N GLN A 37 8.88 23.41 12.75
CA GLN A 37 8.83 24.87 12.57
C GLN A 37 8.58 25.61 13.90
N GLN A 38 7.68 25.09 14.69
CA GLN A 38 7.33 25.70 15.97
C GLN A 38 8.47 25.52 16.99
N GLY A 39 9.17 24.35 17.00
CA GLY A 39 10.37 24.13 17.80
C GLY A 39 11.49 25.11 17.46
N ASN A 40 11.74 25.36 16.17
CA ASN A 40 12.77 26.31 15.72
C ASN A 40 12.47 27.78 16.10
N ARG A 41 11.21 28.19 16.13
CA ARG A 41 10.80 29.54 16.60
C ARG A 41 11.10 29.73 18.08
N LEU A 42 11.00 28.68 18.90
CA LEU A 42 11.28 28.70 20.34
C LEU A 42 12.78 28.91 20.64
N THR A 43 13.67 28.47 19.76
CA THR A 43 15.13 28.63 19.94
C THR A 43 15.62 30.05 19.64
N THR A 44 14.84 30.87 18.97
CA THR A 44 15.20 32.25 18.57
C THR A 44 14.90 33.34 19.60
N GLY A 45 14.56 33.00 20.86
CA GLY A 45 14.80 33.89 21.97
C GLY A 45 13.65 34.79 22.47
N ASN A 46 12.40 34.49 22.14
CA ASN A 46 11.26 35.22 22.75
C ASN A 46 10.66 34.45 23.94
N TRP A 47 10.72 35.02 25.14
CA TRP A 47 10.19 34.42 26.38
C TRP A 47 8.66 34.15 26.34
N GLN A 48 7.92 34.85 25.49
CA GLN A 48 6.50 34.58 25.25
C GLN A 48 6.26 33.26 24.47
N ASP A 49 7.24 32.79 23.71
CA ASP A 49 7.14 31.55 22.96
C ASP A 49 7.39 30.30 23.82
N LEU A 50 8.07 30.44 24.97
CA LEU A 50 8.21 29.40 26.00
C LEU A 50 6.84 28.98 26.59
N ALA A 51 5.92 29.92 26.74
CA ALA A 51 4.54 29.60 27.15
C ALA A 51 3.76 28.84 26.08
N ASN A 52 4.16 28.98 24.81
CA ASN A 52 3.53 28.32 23.65
C ASN A 52 4.19 26.99 23.28
N GLY A 53 5.18 26.52 24.03
CA GLY A 53 5.84 25.21 23.84
C GLY A 53 4.87 24.02 23.84
N ALA A 54 3.67 24.22 24.40
CA ALA A 54 2.57 23.29 24.29
C ALA A 54 2.16 22.97 22.83
N GLY A 55 2.29 23.94 21.91
CA GLY A 55 1.89 23.77 20.52
C GLY A 55 2.78 22.79 19.74
N SER A 56 4.11 22.85 19.93
CA SER A 56 5.02 21.90 19.28
C SER A 56 4.79 20.46 19.76
N SER A 57 4.43 20.31 21.04
CA SER A 57 4.06 19.02 21.64
C SER A 57 2.72 18.49 21.07
N GLN A 58 1.73 19.35 20.85
CA GLN A 58 0.44 18.96 20.26
C GLN A 58 0.59 18.50 18.82
N TRP A 59 1.35 19.20 17.99
CA TRP A 59 1.63 18.79 16.61
C TRP A 59 2.39 17.48 16.54
N ARG A 60 3.31 17.23 17.47
CA ARG A 60 4.02 15.95 17.55
C ARG A 60 3.09 14.80 17.92
N ILE A 61 2.18 15.02 18.88
CA ILE A 61 1.17 14.01 19.25
C ILE A 61 0.26 13.70 18.06
N LEU A 62 -0.20 14.74 17.35
CA LEU A 62 -1.03 14.58 16.17
C LEU A 62 -0.28 13.81 15.05
N GLY A 63 0.99 14.14 14.84
CA GLY A 63 1.86 13.42 13.90
C GLY A 63 1.98 11.94 14.24
N ARG A 64 2.16 11.59 15.54
CA ARG A 64 2.17 10.19 16.00
C ARG A 64 0.84 9.49 15.75
N ILE A 65 -0.30 10.15 15.98
CA ILE A 65 -1.62 9.55 15.75
C ILE A 65 -1.78 9.23 14.26
N PHE A 66 -1.47 10.17 13.37
CA PHE A 66 -1.55 9.94 11.94
C PHE A 66 -0.59 8.84 11.49
N PHE A 67 0.64 8.84 11.98
CA PHE A 67 1.61 7.80 11.62
C PHE A 67 1.19 6.42 12.13
N ILE A 68 0.63 6.30 13.33
CA ILE A 68 0.10 5.01 13.82
C ILE A 68 -1.09 4.54 12.97
N THR A 69 -1.97 5.46 12.56
CA THR A 69 -3.09 5.14 11.64
C THR A 69 -2.55 4.64 10.28
N GLU A 70 -1.51 5.27 9.77
CA GLU A 70 -0.80 4.83 8.56
C GLU A 70 -0.22 3.44 8.73
N VAL A 71 0.51 3.17 9.83
CA VAL A 71 1.07 1.84 10.15
C VAL A 71 -0.02 0.77 10.11
N ILE A 72 -1.13 0.99 10.81
CA ILE A 72 -2.26 0.05 10.83
C ILE A 72 -2.78 -0.19 9.40
N SER A 73 -2.90 0.88 8.61
CA SER A 73 -3.40 0.82 7.23
C SER A 73 -2.45 0.04 6.31
N VAL A 74 -1.15 0.29 6.38
CA VAL A 74 -0.13 -0.42 5.57
C VAL A 74 -0.10 -1.91 5.91
N PHE A 75 -0.13 -2.27 7.20
CA PHE A 75 -0.20 -3.67 7.61
C PHE A 75 -1.51 -4.34 7.21
N ALA A 76 -2.63 -3.60 7.23
CA ALA A 76 -3.91 -4.11 6.74
C ALA A 76 -3.85 -4.38 5.22
N VAL A 77 -3.29 -3.46 4.42
CA VAL A 77 -3.06 -3.67 2.98
C VAL A 77 -2.21 -4.92 2.74
N PHE A 78 -1.11 -5.08 3.48
CA PHE A 78 -0.25 -6.25 3.38
C PHE A 78 -1.00 -7.55 3.69
N ALA A 79 -1.76 -7.58 4.79
CA ALA A 79 -2.54 -8.75 5.21
C ALA A 79 -3.64 -9.10 4.19
N ILE A 80 -4.34 -8.09 3.64
CA ILE A 80 -5.38 -8.29 2.63
C ILE A 80 -4.78 -8.84 1.33
N LEU A 81 -3.66 -8.29 0.88
CA LEU A 81 -2.98 -8.78 -0.33
C LEU A 81 -2.48 -10.22 -0.14
N TYR A 82 -1.89 -10.52 1.02
CA TYR A 82 -1.51 -11.89 1.39
C TYR A 82 -2.72 -12.84 1.39
N TYR A 83 -3.85 -12.39 1.94
CA TYR A 83 -5.09 -13.15 1.94
C TYR A 83 -5.60 -13.43 0.51
N ILE A 84 -5.57 -12.44 -0.37
CA ILE A 84 -5.95 -12.58 -1.79
C ILE A 84 -5.06 -13.62 -2.49
N ILE A 85 -3.75 -13.52 -2.32
CA ILE A 85 -2.78 -14.45 -2.94
C ILE A 85 -2.96 -15.87 -2.40
N SER A 86 -3.07 -16.03 -1.07
CA SER A 86 -3.17 -17.35 -0.42
C SER A 86 -4.49 -18.08 -0.71
N ASN A 87 -5.56 -17.34 -1.03
CA ASN A 87 -6.84 -17.93 -1.43
C ASN A 87 -7.00 -18.08 -2.94
N HIS A 88 -5.96 -17.75 -3.72
CA HIS A 88 -5.96 -17.84 -5.18
C HIS A 88 -7.10 -17.05 -5.83
N TYR A 89 -7.35 -15.82 -5.35
CA TYR A 89 -8.35 -14.92 -5.91
C TYR A 89 -7.81 -14.27 -7.19
N PHE A 90 -7.79 -15.05 -8.26
CA PHE A 90 -7.21 -14.65 -9.55
C PHE A 90 -8.06 -13.62 -10.31
N GLU A 91 -9.21 -13.22 -9.79
CA GLU A 91 -9.91 -12.02 -10.23
C GLU A 91 -9.10 -10.74 -10.03
N TYR A 92 -8.11 -10.75 -9.14
CA TYR A 92 -7.16 -9.66 -8.95
C TYR A 92 -5.94 -9.82 -9.84
N LYS A 93 -5.65 -8.77 -10.64
CA LYS A 93 -4.52 -8.75 -11.58
C LYS A 93 -3.21 -9.18 -10.93
N TYR A 94 -2.91 -8.62 -9.74
CA TYR A 94 -1.67 -8.91 -9.02
C TYR A 94 -1.55 -10.39 -8.65
N ALA A 95 -2.60 -10.95 -8.07
CA ALA A 95 -2.60 -12.37 -7.68
C ALA A 95 -2.45 -13.29 -8.89
N TRP A 96 -3.12 -12.98 -10.00
CA TRP A 96 -3.01 -13.76 -11.23
C TRP A 96 -1.62 -13.69 -11.86
N GLN A 97 -0.98 -12.50 -11.87
CA GLN A 97 0.33 -12.32 -12.51
C GLN A 97 1.48 -12.91 -11.71
N HIS A 98 1.40 -12.89 -10.37
CA HIS A 98 2.53 -13.19 -9.48
C HIS A 98 2.32 -14.44 -8.63
N SER A 99 1.25 -15.20 -8.85
CA SER A 99 1.04 -16.47 -8.14
C SER A 99 0.34 -17.51 -9.04
N SER A 100 0.39 -18.76 -8.62
CA SER A 100 -0.32 -19.85 -9.27
C SER A 100 -0.81 -20.87 -8.23
N ARG A 101 -1.72 -21.78 -8.65
CA ARG A 101 -2.21 -22.87 -7.78
C ARG A 101 -1.15 -23.92 -7.47
N SER A 102 -0.14 -24.04 -8.31
CA SER A 102 0.98 -24.96 -8.12
C SER A 102 2.10 -24.40 -7.25
N LEU A 103 1.98 -23.12 -6.81
CA LEU A 103 2.97 -22.48 -5.95
C LEU A 103 2.89 -23.04 -4.52
N GLU A 104 4.00 -23.51 -4.00
CA GLU A 104 4.08 -24.02 -2.63
C GLU A 104 3.88 -22.87 -1.62
N PRO A 105 3.22 -23.12 -0.47
CA PRO A 105 2.90 -22.07 0.53
C PRO A 105 4.12 -21.30 1.03
N GLU A 106 5.30 -21.92 1.02
CA GLU A 106 6.57 -21.30 1.45
C GLU A 106 6.96 -20.12 0.55
N TYR A 107 6.55 -20.13 -0.71
CA TYR A 107 6.87 -19.09 -1.68
C TYR A 107 5.81 -17.98 -1.79
N LEU A 108 4.68 -18.06 -1.07
CA LEU A 108 3.63 -17.04 -1.13
C LEU A 108 4.14 -15.64 -0.73
N LEU A 109 5.07 -15.56 0.21
CA LEU A 109 5.70 -14.29 0.57
C LEU A 109 6.62 -13.76 -0.54
N SER A 110 7.19 -14.63 -1.37
CA SER A 110 8.06 -14.22 -2.48
C SER A 110 7.28 -13.44 -3.55
N CYS A 111 5.98 -13.70 -3.70
CA CYS A 111 5.11 -12.97 -4.60
C CYS A 111 5.12 -11.46 -4.37
N PHE A 112 5.42 -11.02 -3.13
CA PHE A 112 5.49 -9.59 -2.81
C PHE A 112 6.69 -8.89 -3.42
N TRP A 113 7.80 -9.56 -3.60
CA TRP A 113 8.94 -8.89 -4.24
C TRP A 113 9.05 -9.09 -5.75
N GLU A 114 8.27 -10.00 -6.30
CA GLU A 114 8.24 -10.20 -7.73
C GLU A 114 7.58 -9.03 -8.46
N GLY A 115 6.48 -8.53 -7.91
CA GLY A 115 5.72 -7.42 -8.47
C GLY A 115 6.18 -6.04 -7.96
N GLN A 116 6.04 -5.03 -8.81
CA GLN A 116 6.34 -3.64 -8.46
C GLN A 116 5.50 -3.18 -7.27
N GLU A 117 4.20 -3.46 -7.28
CA GLU A 117 3.25 -3.07 -6.25
C GLU A 117 3.60 -3.71 -4.90
N GLY A 118 3.92 -5.00 -4.90
CA GLY A 118 4.32 -5.70 -3.69
C GLY A 118 5.65 -5.22 -3.13
N SER A 119 6.62 -4.89 -3.98
CA SER A 119 7.91 -4.32 -3.57
C SER A 119 7.74 -2.96 -2.89
N PHE A 120 6.93 -2.05 -3.45
CA PHE A 120 6.63 -0.76 -2.80
C PHE A 120 5.88 -0.94 -1.48
N LEU A 121 4.98 -1.93 -1.41
CA LEU A 121 4.30 -2.26 -0.16
C LEU A 121 5.28 -2.75 0.92
N LEU A 122 6.24 -3.60 0.57
CA LEU A 122 7.29 -4.05 1.48
C LEU A 122 8.16 -2.89 1.97
N TRP A 123 8.52 -1.95 1.09
CA TRP A 123 9.25 -0.75 1.49
C TRP A 123 8.42 0.08 2.46
N SER A 124 7.12 0.25 2.21
CA SER A 124 6.21 0.95 3.15
C SER A 124 6.16 0.26 4.50
N VAL A 125 6.09 -1.07 4.55
CA VAL A 125 6.14 -1.86 5.80
C VAL A 125 7.44 -1.59 6.57
N TRP A 126 8.60 -1.61 5.89
CA TRP A 126 9.88 -1.33 6.54
C TRP A 126 9.97 0.10 7.07
N HIS A 127 9.49 1.10 6.33
CA HIS A 127 9.42 2.47 6.83
C HIS A 127 8.49 2.61 8.05
N CYS A 128 7.37 1.88 8.08
CA CYS A 128 6.51 1.81 9.26
C CYS A 128 7.25 1.26 10.49
N VAL A 129 7.98 0.16 10.34
CA VAL A 129 8.77 -0.45 11.42
C VAL A 129 9.84 0.51 11.92
N LEU A 130 10.61 1.10 11.01
CA LEU A 130 11.67 2.07 11.37
C LEU A 130 11.09 3.32 12.04
N GLY A 131 9.98 3.84 11.53
CA GLY A 131 9.30 5.00 12.14
C GLY A 131 8.80 4.72 13.56
N LEU A 132 8.24 3.54 13.81
CA LEU A 132 7.85 3.13 15.17
C LEU A 132 9.07 3.06 16.12
N ILE A 133 10.21 2.56 15.65
CA ILE A 133 11.45 2.52 16.44
C ILE A 133 11.93 3.94 16.76
N ILE A 134 11.87 4.86 15.80
CA ILE A 134 12.24 6.27 15.98
C ILE A 134 11.33 6.93 17.02
N ILE A 135 10.01 6.79 16.89
CA ILE A 135 9.04 7.33 17.85
C ILE A 135 9.29 6.82 19.28
N TRP A 136 9.72 5.57 19.42
CA TRP A 136 9.96 4.96 20.71
C TRP A 136 11.31 5.38 21.33
N LYS A 137 12.38 5.49 20.52
CA LYS A 137 13.75 5.70 21.02
C LYS A 137 14.22 7.13 20.94
N GLU A 138 13.88 7.88 19.88
CA GLU A 138 14.51 9.15 19.51
C GLU A 138 13.61 10.35 19.79
N LYS A 139 13.71 10.91 21.01
CA LYS A 139 12.83 12.04 21.40
C LYS A 139 13.24 13.37 20.78
N GLU A 140 14.55 13.61 20.59
CA GLU A 140 15.05 14.90 20.08
C GLU A 140 14.95 14.99 18.56
N TRP A 141 15.29 13.91 17.87
CA TRP A 141 15.29 13.83 16.40
C TRP A 141 13.97 13.30 15.81
N GLU A 142 13.02 12.93 16.63
CA GLU A 142 11.77 12.37 16.20
C GLU A 142 11.07 13.24 15.14
N ALA A 143 10.80 14.51 15.46
CA ALA A 143 9.99 15.34 14.57
C ALA A 143 10.63 15.59 13.20
N PRO A 144 11.90 15.97 13.07
CA PRO A 144 12.51 16.19 11.76
C PRO A 144 12.67 14.89 10.95
N VAL A 145 13.03 13.78 11.60
CA VAL A 145 13.18 12.50 10.91
C VAL A 145 11.85 11.95 10.47
N MET A 146 10.84 11.98 11.34
CA MET A 146 9.49 11.49 11.00
C MET A 146 8.80 12.34 9.94
N ALA A 147 9.11 13.64 9.83
CA ALA A 147 8.62 14.45 8.71
C ALA A 147 9.12 13.91 7.36
N VAL A 148 10.39 13.50 7.28
CA VAL A 148 10.99 12.90 6.06
C VAL A 148 10.45 11.50 5.82
N VAL A 149 10.35 10.65 6.85
CA VAL A 149 9.82 9.29 6.75
C VAL A 149 8.37 9.32 6.25
N SER A 150 7.51 10.15 6.85
CA SER A 150 6.11 10.26 6.43
C SER A 150 5.97 10.86 5.02
N PHE A 151 6.85 11.80 4.63
CA PHE A 151 6.88 12.30 3.26
C PHE A 151 7.26 11.20 2.25
N THR A 152 8.23 10.36 2.58
CA THR A 152 8.58 9.19 1.74
C THR A 152 7.39 8.23 1.60
N GLN A 153 6.62 8.05 2.67
CA GLN A 153 5.41 7.22 2.63
C GLN A 153 4.33 7.80 1.71
N ILE A 154 4.20 9.12 1.59
CA ILE A 154 3.31 9.73 0.59
C ILE A 154 3.70 9.28 -0.81
N LEU A 155 4.99 9.28 -1.14
CA LEU A 155 5.47 8.86 -2.46
C LEU A 155 5.21 7.37 -2.71
N LEU A 156 5.48 6.51 -1.72
CA LEU A 156 5.21 5.07 -1.83
C LEU A 156 3.71 4.78 -1.96
N ALA A 157 2.88 5.43 -1.15
CA ALA A 157 1.42 5.30 -1.23
C ALA A 157 0.86 5.81 -2.57
N THR A 158 1.44 6.87 -3.13
CA THR A 158 1.10 7.37 -4.47
C THR A 158 1.36 6.30 -5.54
N MET A 159 2.50 5.61 -5.46
CA MET A 159 2.83 4.53 -6.39
C MET A 159 1.90 3.32 -6.24
N LEU A 160 1.47 3.01 -5.00
CA LEU A 160 0.53 1.93 -4.72
C LEU A 160 -0.91 2.26 -5.11
N LEU A 161 -1.31 3.52 -5.09
CA LEU A 161 -2.64 3.94 -5.55
C LEU A 161 -2.76 3.85 -7.06
N GLY A 162 -1.66 4.06 -7.78
CA GLY A 162 -1.61 4.09 -9.24
C GLY A 162 -2.33 5.31 -9.82
N PHE A 163 -1.58 6.20 -10.43
CA PHE A 163 -2.14 7.35 -11.16
C PHE A 163 -2.04 7.09 -12.66
N GLU A 164 -3.13 6.67 -13.27
CA GLU A 164 -3.20 6.35 -14.71
C GLU A 164 -2.71 7.51 -15.58
N GLY A 165 -3.02 8.75 -15.20
CA GLY A 165 -2.59 9.95 -15.95
C GLY A 165 -1.08 10.22 -15.96
N LEU A 166 -0.33 9.66 -15.00
CA LEU A 166 1.12 9.80 -14.89
C LEU A 166 1.87 8.51 -15.25
N HIS A 167 1.16 7.43 -15.57
CA HIS A 167 1.72 6.08 -15.75
C HIS A 167 2.65 5.65 -14.58
N MET A 168 2.35 6.15 -13.37
CA MET A 168 3.14 5.88 -12.17
C MET A 168 2.42 4.88 -11.27
N GLY A 169 3.06 3.73 -11.11
CA GLY A 169 2.57 2.69 -10.23
C GLY A 169 1.31 1.98 -10.73
N SER A 170 0.84 1.04 -9.94
CA SER A 170 -0.38 0.28 -10.19
C SER A 170 -0.99 -0.15 -8.86
N ASN A 171 -2.31 -0.23 -8.79
CA ASN A 171 -2.99 -0.67 -7.59
C ASN A 171 -3.06 -2.20 -7.55
N PRO A 172 -2.56 -2.86 -6.50
CA PRO A 172 -2.57 -4.32 -6.39
C PRO A 172 -3.97 -4.94 -6.31
N PHE A 173 -5.00 -4.12 -6.06
CA PHE A 173 -6.39 -4.55 -5.95
C PHE A 173 -7.21 -4.33 -7.24
N ILE A 174 -6.56 -4.04 -8.36
CA ILE A 174 -7.24 -3.94 -9.67
C ILE A 174 -7.73 -5.33 -10.08
N LEU A 175 -9.02 -5.39 -10.47
CA LEU A 175 -9.61 -6.61 -11.03
C LEU A 175 -9.10 -6.87 -12.45
N MET A 176 -8.94 -8.13 -12.83
CA MET A 176 -8.50 -8.55 -14.17
C MET A 176 -9.33 -7.89 -15.28
N ARG A 177 -10.65 -7.84 -15.12
CA ARG A 177 -11.57 -7.22 -16.08
C ARG A 177 -11.39 -5.71 -16.27
N ASN A 178 -10.77 -5.02 -15.29
CA ASN A 178 -10.52 -3.58 -15.34
C ASN A 178 -9.04 -3.27 -15.69
N SER A 179 -8.22 -4.29 -15.90
CA SER A 179 -6.77 -4.12 -16.09
C SER A 179 -6.36 -3.87 -17.54
N GLY A 180 -7.29 -4.03 -18.50
CA GLY A 180 -6.99 -4.01 -19.92
C GLY A 180 -6.24 -5.25 -20.45
N LEU A 181 -5.80 -6.17 -19.58
CA LEU A 181 -5.04 -7.37 -20.00
C LEU A 181 -5.89 -8.33 -20.84
N LEU A 182 -7.19 -8.35 -20.62
CA LEU A 182 -8.12 -9.25 -21.31
C LEU A 182 -8.69 -8.68 -22.61
N ASP A 183 -8.53 -7.36 -22.86
CA ASP A 183 -9.19 -6.65 -23.96
C ASP A 183 -8.89 -7.22 -25.36
N ASN A 184 -7.71 -7.82 -25.55
CA ASN A 184 -7.28 -8.40 -26.81
C ASN A 184 -7.49 -9.91 -26.89
N ALA A 185 -8.21 -10.52 -25.93
CA ALA A 185 -8.41 -11.96 -25.85
C ALA A 185 -9.89 -12.32 -26.09
N PRO A 186 -10.30 -12.67 -27.34
CA PRO A 186 -11.69 -12.91 -27.70
C PRO A 186 -12.41 -13.98 -26.87
N ALA A 187 -11.66 -14.91 -26.28
CA ALA A 187 -12.21 -16.00 -25.46
C ALA A 187 -12.95 -15.50 -24.20
N PHE A 188 -12.65 -14.28 -23.74
CA PHE A 188 -13.26 -13.67 -22.54
C PHE A 188 -14.53 -12.89 -22.85
N PHE A 189 -14.88 -12.74 -24.13
CA PHE A 189 -16.05 -11.96 -24.55
C PHE A 189 -17.10 -12.87 -25.16
N ASP A 190 -18.37 -12.47 -25.00
CA ASP A 190 -19.51 -13.10 -25.65
C ASP A 190 -19.72 -12.56 -27.10
N MET A 191 -20.70 -13.10 -27.81
CA MET A 191 -21.03 -12.66 -29.17
C MET A 191 -21.46 -11.18 -29.27
N ASN A 192 -21.83 -10.56 -28.14
CA ASN A 192 -22.23 -9.17 -28.06
C ASN A 192 -21.08 -8.23 -27.70
N GLY A 193 -19.87 -8.76 -27.54
CA GLY A 193 -18.68 -8.00 -27.13
C GLY A 193 -18.68 -7.64 -25.63
N ALA A 194 -19.57 -8.22 -24.82
CA ALA A 194 -19.55 -8.07 -23.38
C ALA A 194 -18.69 -9.17 -22.73
N MET A 195 -18.01 -8.82 -21.63
CA MET A 195 -17.22 -9.80 -20.89
C MET A 195 -18.10 -10.92 -20.33
N ARG A 196 -17.69 -12.16 -20.52
CA ARG A 196 -18.41 -13.35 -20.05
C ARG A 196 -18.52 -13.36 -18.53
N GLN A 197 -19.68 -13.75 -18.01
CA GLN A 197 -19.91 -13.84 -16.56
C GLN A 197 -19.03 -14.90 -15.88
N ASP A 198 -18.60 -15.90 -16.62
CA ASP A 198 -17.77 -17.04 -16.16
C ASP A 198 -16.28 -16.90 -16.54
N TYR A 199 -15.80 -15.68 -16.83
CA TYR A 199 -14.43 -15.45 -17.31
C TYR A 199 -13.36 -16.01 -16.34
N LEU A 200 -13.65 -16.07 -15.03
CA LEU A 200 -12.74 -16.65 -14.03
C LEU A 200 -12.46 -18.13 -14.25
N SER A 201 -13.37 -18.85 -14.89
CA SER A 201 -13.13 -20.27 -15.23
C SER A 201 -11.97 -20.46 -16.24
N LEU A 202 -11.63 -19.41 -17.00
CA LEU A 202 -10.58 -19.41 -18.00
C LEU A 202 -9.19 -19.03 -17.42
N ILE A 203 -9.16 -18.39 -16.24
CA ILE A 203 -7.92 -17.93 -15.59
C ILE A 203 -7.67 -18.59 -14.23
N LYS A 204 -8.34 -19.70 -13.97
CA LYS A 204 -8.40 -20.37 -12.64
C LYS A 204 -7.06 -20.90 -12.11
N ASP A 205 -6.05 -21.05 -12.97
CA ASP A 205 -4.76 -21.64 -12.58
C ASP A 205 -3.67 -20.60 -12.28
N GLY A 206 -3.99 -19.29 -12.48
CA GLY A 206 -3.01 -18.20 -12.38
C GLY A 206 -2.14 -18.09 -13.64
N ASN A 207 -1.20 -17.16 -13.63
CA ASN A 207 -0.19 -17.09 -14.68
C ASN A 207 0.91 -18.12 -14.39
N ASP A 208 1.55 -18.62 -15.44
CA ASP A 208 2.60 -19.63 -15.25
C ASP A 208 3.73 -19.10 -14.35
N LEU A 209 4.26 -20.02 -13.55
CA LEU A 209 5.28 -19.75 -12.55
C LEU A 209 6.46 -18.98 -13.12
N ASN A 210 6.78 -17.87 -12.49
CA ASN A 210 8.03 -17.20 -12.72
C ASN A 210 9.19 -18.18 -12.42
N PRO A 211 10.08 -18.47 -13.38
CA PRO A 211 11.22 -19.39 -13.17
C PRO A 211 12.10 -18.99 -11.99
N LEU A 212 12.12 -17.70 -11.61
CA LEU A 212 12.87 -17.21 -10.46
C LEU A 212 12.30 -17.67 -9.12
N LEU A 213 10.99 -17.94 -9.05
CA LEU A 213 10.35 -18.47 -7.84
C LEU A 213 10.53 -19.99 -7.68
N GLN A 214 10.97 -20.67 -8.73
CA GLN A 214 11.18 -22.13 -8.74
C GLN A 214 12.61 -22.55 -8.48
N ASN A 215 13.57 -21.65 -8.45
CA ASN A 215 14.96 -21.98 -8.21
C ASN A 215 15.15 -22.30 -6.72
N TYR A 216 15.26 -23.58 -6.43
CA TYR A 216 15.83 -24.08 -5.18
C TYR A 216 17.31 -23.67 -5.13
N TRP A 217 17.69 -22.91 -4.15
CA TRP A 217 19.08 -22.62 -3.82
C TRP A 217 19.61 -23.67 -2.86
#